data_1bb3f57fd674b635a1f3545170110dfe
#
_entry.id   1bb3f57fd674b635a1f3545170110dfe
#
_cell.length_a   1.000
_cell.length_b   1.000
_cell.length_c   1.000
_cell.angle_alpha   90.00
_cell.angle_beta   90.00
_cell.angle_gamma   90.00
#
_symmetry.space_group_name_H-M   'P 1'
#
loop_
_entity.id
_entity.type
_entity.pdbx_description
1 polymer ?
#
loop_
_entity_poly.entity_id
_entity_poly.type
_entity_poly.pdbx_seq_one_letter_code
_entity_poly.pdbx_strand_id
1 'polypeptide(L)'
;NFVSGGFNGQISVIGLPSGSTLKIIPVFSVHPENGYGFSEETKPMLETSHGFIPWDDQHHLALSQTNGEIDGRYLFANANNTPRVAKIDLKSFKTTEILEIPNSAGNHSSPFLTENTEYVVAGTRFAVPVDGEGDVPIESFKENFKGYLSFIGIGKEDGKMDITFQ
;
A
#
# COMPACT_ATOMS: atom_id res chain seq x y z
N ASN A 1 -3.31 0.55 18.89
CA ASN A 1 -2.29 1.18 18.08
C ASN A 1 -1.83 0.23 16.97
N PHE A 2 -1.63 0.78 15.76
CA PHE A 2 -1.11 0.04 14.61
C PHE A 2 0.34 0.44 14.40
N VAL A 3 1.21 -0.54 14.31
CA VAL A 3 2.65 -0.35 14.16
C VAL A 3 3.15 -1.08 12.93
N SER A 4 3.77 -0.33 12.02
CA SER A 4 4.44 -0.90 10.87
C SER A 4 5.63 -1.75 11.31
N GLY A 5 5.75 -2.94 10.75
CA GLY A 5 6.86 -3.85 11.01
C GLY A 5 8.10 -3.59 10.15
N GLY A 6 8.04 -2.65 9.23
CA GLY A 6 9.14 -2.38 8.29
C GLY A 6 9.48 -3.59 7.44
N PHE A 7 10.69 -4.09 7.58
CA PHE A 7 11.22 -5.20 6.78
C PHE A 7 10.46 -6.53 6.88
N ASN A 8 9.57 -6.72 7.86
CA ASN A 8 8.78 -7.95 7.92
C ASN A 8 7.51 -7.90 7.07
N GLY A 9 7.16 -6.75 6.49
CA GLY A 9 5.99 -6.58 5.61
C GLY A 9 4.64 -6.79 6.31
N GLN A 10 4.59 -6.61 7.64
CA GLN A 10 3.43 -6.89 8.49
C GLN A 10 3.07 -5.69 9.35
N ILE A 11 1.87 -5.68 9.89
CA ILE A 11 1.40 -4.68 10.86
C ILE A 11 1.13 -5.37 12.19
N SER A 12 1.69 -4.81 13.26
CA SER A 12 1.38 -5.23 14.63
C SER A 12 0.25 -4.39 15.20
N VAL A 13 -0.75 -5.03 15.75
CA VAL A 13 -1.83 -4.38 16.51
C VAL A 13 -1.47 -4.47 17.99
N ILE A 14 -1.23 -3.32 18.60
CA ILE A 14 -0.80 -3.20 20.00
C ILE A 14 -1.92 -2.61 20.84
N GLY A 15 -2.31 -3.33 21.88
CA GLY A 15 -3.31 -2.86 22.85
C GLY A 15 -2.74 -1.80 23.79
N LEU A 16 -3.51 -0.75 24.05
CA LEU A 16 -3.17 0.29 25.02
C LEU A 16 -4.13 0.25 26.21
N PRO A 17 -3.67 0.43 27.44
CA PRO A 17 -2.30 0.77 27.87
C PRO A 17 -1.37 -0.44 28.09
N SER A 18 -1.83 -1.67 27.86
CA SER A 18 -1.09 -2.90 28.23
C SER A 18 0.23 -3.10 27.46
N GLY A 19 0.36 -2.54 26.26
CA GLY A 19 1.50 -2.80 25.37
C GLY A 19 1.49 -4.21 24.73
N SER A 20 0.44 -4.99 24.98
CA SER A 20 0.36 -6.36 24.47
C SER A 20 0.12 -6.40 22.97
N THR A 21 0.79 -7.30 22.26
CA THR A 21 0.47 -7.60 20.86
C THR A 21 -0.86 -8.34 20.79
N LEU A 22 -1.85 -7.74 20.16
CA LEU A 22 -3.18 -8.31 20.01
C LEU A 22 -3.29 -9.15 18.73
N LYS A 23 -2.64 -8.69 17.66
CA LYS A 23 -2.69 -9.35 16.35
C LYS A 23 -1.51 -8.94 15.49
N ILE A 24 -1.11 -9.83 14.59
CA ILE A 24 -0.23 -9.56 13.45
C ILE A 24 -1.09 -9.65 12.19
N ILE A 25 -1.01 -8.64 11.34
CA ILE A 25 -1.70 -8.56 10.06
C ILE A 25 -0.63 -8.66 8.98
N PRO A 26 -0.58 -9.74 8.20
CA PRO A 26 0.31 -9.82 7.04
C PRO A 26 -0.22 -8.91 5.94
N VAL A 27 0.68 -8.17 5.29
CA VAL A 27 0.33 -7.20 4.24
C VAL A 27 1.13 -7.50 2.97
N PHE A 28 2.42 -7.22 2.97
CA PHE A 28 3.30 -7.43 1.81
C PHE A 28 4.23 -8.63 1.98
N SER A 29 3.95 -9.50 2.94
CA SER A 29 4.72 -10.72 3.14
C SER A 29 3.80 -11.92 3.34
N VAL A 30 4.22 -13.08 2.85
CA VAL A 30 3.53 -14.33 3.13
C VAL A 30 3.56 -14.65 4.63
N HIS A 31 2.51 -15.30 5.10
CA HIS A 31 2.41 -15.71 6.51
C HIS A 31 1.91 -17.16 6.60
N PRO A 32 2.82 -18.14 6.75
CA PRO A 32 2.48 -19.55 6.70
C PRO A 32 1.45 -19.99 7.76
N GLU A 33 1.53 -19.42 8.97
CA GLU A 33 0.66 -19.82 10.09
C GLU A 33 -0.84 -19.57 9.83
N ASN A 34 -1.17 -18.58 9.01
CA ASN A 34 -2.57 -18.27 8.67
C ASN A 34 -2.91 -18.46 7.19
N GLY A 35 -1.96 -18.97 6.39
CA GLY A 35 -2.14 -19.25 4.97
C GLY A 35 -2.11 -18.03 4.05
N TYR A 36 -1.81 -16.83 4.57
CA TYR A 36 -1.74 -15.62 3.75
C TYR A 36 -0.61 -15.70 2.72
N GLY A 37 -0.95 -15.43 1.46
CA GLY A 37 -0.04 -15.54 0.33
C GLY A 37 0.09 -16.97 -0.25
N PHE A 38 -0.63 -17.97 0.34
CA PHE A 38 -0.63 -19.34 -0.15
C PHE A 38 -2.00 -19.82 -0.62
N SER A 39 -3.08 -19.25 -0.10
CA SER A 39 -4.45 -19.58 -0.51
C SER A 39 -4.81 -18.97 -1.87
N GLU A 40 -5.82 -19.54 -2.54
CA GLU A 40 -6.36 -19.01 -3.78
C GLU A 40 -6.89 -17.58 -3.63
N GLU A 41 -7.37 -17.23 -2.43
CA GLU A 41 -7.87 -15.89 -2.11
C GLU A 41 -6.75 -14.86 -1.94
N THR A 42 -5.65 -15.23 -1.26
CA THR A 42 -4.64 -14.26 -0.81
C THR A 42 -3.37 -14.25 -1.65
N LYS A 43 -3.04 -15.36 -2.34
CA LYS A 43 -1.87 -15.42 -3.22
C LYS A 43 -1.93 -14.35 -4.33
N PRO A 44 -3.08 -14.13 -5.02
CA PRO A 44 -3.18 -13.10 -6.05
C PRO A 44 -2.91 -11.68 -5.55
N MET A 45 -3.08 -11.41 -4.26
CA MET A 45 -2.77 -10.09 -3.68
C MET A 45 -1.27 -9.77 -3.71
N LEU A 46 -0.41 -10.79 -3.78
CA LEU A 46 1.05 -10.64 -3.86
C LEU A 46 1.60 -10.79 -5.29
N GLU A 47 0.72 -11.02 -6.27
CA GLU A 47 1.10 -10.97 -7.69
C GLU A 47 1.23 -9.51 -8.14
N THR A 48 2.21 -9.26 -8.99
CA THR A 48 2.49 -7.94 -9.58
C THR A 48 2.74 -8.08 -11.07
N SER A 49 2.89 -6.99 -11.78
CA SER A 49 3.33 -6.95 -13.18
C SER A 49 4.68 -7.67 -13.41
N HIS A 50 5.47 -7.84 -12.35
CA HIS A 50 6.77 -8.53 -12.35
C HIS A 50 6.70 -9.96 -11.78
N GLY A 51 5.50 -10.49 -11.54
CA GLY A 51 5.27 -11.82 -10.99
C GLY A 51 4.98 -11.80 -9.49
N PHE A 52 5.03 -12.99 -8.87
CA PHE A 52 4.75 -13.17 -7.45
C PHE A 52 5.88 -12.61 -6.59
N ILE A 53 5.57 -11.59 -5.79
CA ILE A 53 6.51 -10.95 -4.86
C ILE A 53 6.07 -11.25 -3.42
N PRO A 54 6.63 -12.29 -2.80
CA PRO A 54 6.21 -12.82 -1.49
C PRO A 54 6.69 -11.99 -0.31
N TRP A 55 7.40 -10.90 -0.54
CA TRP A 55 7.91 -10.01 0.49
C TRP A 55 8.14 -8.60 -0.05
N ASP A 56 7.81 -7.60 0.78
CA ASP A 56 8.24 -6.23 0.62
C ASP A 56 8.34 -5.54 2.00
N ASP A 57 9.16 -4.52 2.05
CA ASP A 57 9.28 -3.65 3.20
C ASP A 57 8.07 -2.68 3.27
N GLN A 58 7.54 -2.47 4.46
CA GLN A 58 6.35 -1.65 4.69
C GLN A 58 6.63 -0.59 5.75
N HIS A 59 6.32 0.67 5.48
CA HIS A 59 6.69 1.77 6.35
C HIS A 59 5.50 2.54 6.92
N HIS A 60 4.70 3.18 6.07
CA HIS A 60 3.74 4.17 6.51
C HIS A 60 2.32 3.64 6.52
N LEU A 61 1.58 4.07 7.54
CA LEU A 61 0.20 3.68 7.78
C LEU A 61 -0.68 4.93 7.83
N ALA A 62 -1.90 4.82 7.29
CA ALA A 62 -2.91 5.87 7.40
C ALA A 62 -4.29 5.25 7.67
N LEU A 63 -4.99 5.77 8.67
CA LEU A 63 -6.34 5.34 9.01
C LEU A 63 -7.38 6.10 8.19
N SER A 64 -8.40 5.40 7.73
CA SER A 64 -9.56 6.03 7.07
C SER A 64 -10.26 7.02 7.98
N GLN A 65 -10.88 8.02 7.36
CA GLN A 65 -11.55 9.10 8.06
C GLN A 65 -12.86 9.49 7.37
N THR A 66 -13.73 10.08 8.15
CA THR A 66 -14.99 10.69 7.73
C THR A 66 -15.09 12.06 8.38
N ASN A 67 -15.28 13.11 7.59
CA ASN A 67 -15.24 14.51 8.03
C ASN A 67 -13.94 14.86 8.81
N GLY A 68 -12.81 14.31 8.36
CA GLY A 68 -11.51 14.53 8.98
C GLY A 68 -11.25 13.74 10.26
N GLU A 69 -12.22 12.98 10.76
CA GLU A 69 -12.09 12.16 11.97
C GLU A 69 -11.88 10.68 11.63
N ILE A 70 -10.99 10.01 12.38
CA ILE A 70 -10.73 8.56 12.20
C ILE A 70 -12.03 7.79 12.42
N ASP A 71 -12.43 6.99 11.42
CA ASP A 71 -13.71 6.30 11.39
C ASP A 71 -13.62 4.77 11.64
N GLY A 72 -12.41 4.22 11.69
CA GLY A 72 -12.17 2.81 11.99
C GLY A 72 -12.59 1.81 10.91
N ARG A 73 -12.87 2.26 9.67
CA ARG A 73 -13.21 1.35 8.56
C ARG A 73 -11.99 0.63 8.00
N TYR A 74 -10.98 1.41 7.61
CA TYR A 74 -9.82 0.91 6.89
C TYR A 74 -8.51 1.45 7.46
N LEU A 75 -7.45 0.68 7.20
CA LEU A 75 -6.07 1.10 7.35
C LEU A 75 -5.38 0.90 6.00
N PHE A 76 -4.64 1.89 5.55
CA PHE A 76 -3.85 1.83 4.33
C PHE A 76 -2.36 1.75 4.66
N ALA A 77 -1.63 1.01 3.85
CA ALA A 77 -0.20 0.81 4.01
C ALA A 77 0.51 0.89 2.65
N ASN A 78 1.70 1.46 2.62
CA ASN A 78 2.54 1.49 1.43
C ASN A 78 3.59 0.39 1.44
N ALA A 79 3.91 -0.15 0.28
CA ALA A 79 5.11 -0.94 0.05
C ALA A 79 6.28 -0.01 -0.33
N ASN A 80 7.46 -0.26 0.23
CA ASN A 80 8.60 0.62 0.06
C ASN A 80 9.36 0.38 -1.26
N ASN A 81 9.52 -0.88 -1.65
CA ASN A 81 10.35 -1.26 -2.80
C ASN A 81 9.53 -1.52 -4.07
N THR A 82 8.28 -1.90 -3.92
CA THR A 82 7.34 -2.05 -5.04
C THR A 82 6.28 -0.93 -4.99
N PRO A 83 5.74 -0.52 -6.14
CA PRO A 83 4.76 0.56 -6.18
C PRO A 83 3.36 0.04 -5.79
N ARG A 84 3.16 -0.38 -4.54
CA ARG A 84 1.90 -0.96 -4.08
C ARG A 84 1.33 -0.22 -2.88
N VAL A 85 0.00 -0.16 -2.84
CA VAL A 85 -0.78 0.27 -1.67
C VAL A 85 -1.72 -0.85 -1.26
N ALA A 86 -1.74 -1.16 0.02
CA ALA A 86 -2.64 -2.15 0.61
C ALA A 86 -3.78 -1.48 1.37
N LYS A 87 -4.94 -2.11 1.34
CA LYS A 87 -6.10 -1.78 2.15
C LYS A 87 -6.39 -2.94 3.13
N ILE A 88 -6.49 -2.59 4.38
CA ILE A 88 -6.79 -3.49 5.49
C ILE A 88 -8.17 -3.12 6.04
N ASP A 89 -9.06 -4.10 6.11
CA ASP A 89 -10.35 -3.94 6.77
C ASP A 89 -10.19 -4.05 8.30
N LEU A 90 -10.55 -3.00 9.02
CA LEU A 90 -10.37 -2.94 10.48
C LEU A 90 -11.44 -3.69 11.25
N LYS A 91 -12.54 -4.12 10.63
CA LYS A 91 -13.53 -4.99 11.25
C LYS A 91 -13.03 -6.43 11.37
N SER A 92 -12.34 -6.92 10.34
CA SER A 92 -11.79 -8.29 10.30
C SER A 92 -10.30 -8.35 10.65
N PHE A 93 -9.60 -7.23 10.63
CA PHE A 93 -8.13 -7.14 10.70
C PHE A 93 -7.45 -8.00 9.63
N LYS A 94 -7.94 -7.91 8.40
CA LYS A 94 -7.38 -8.62 7.26
C LYS A 94 -7.01 -7.64 6.16
N THR A 95 -5.90 -7.91 5.47
CA THR A 95 -5.62 -7.31 4.18
C THR A 95 -6.64 -7.81 3.18
N THR A 96 -7.37 -6.89 2.56
CA THR A 96 -8.46 -7.21 1.64
C THR A 96 -8.14 -6.88 0.19
N GLU A 97 -7.17 -6.01 -0.03
CA GLU A 97 -6.80 -5.58 -1.38
C GLU A 97 -5.38 -5.02 -1.39
N ILE A 98 -4.65 -5.29 -2.44
CA ILE A 98 -3.37 -4.65 -2.76
C ILE A 98 -3.44 -4.16 -4.20
N LEU A 99 -3.19 -2.87 -4.40
CA LEU A 99 -3.19 -2.22 -5.70
C LEU A 99 -1.76 -1.88 -6.10
N GLU A 100 -1.34 -2.32 -7.29
CA GLU A 100 -0.09 -1.88 -7.93
C GLU A 100 -0.30 -0.56 -8.66
N ILE A 101 0.60 0.40 -8.43
CA ILE A 101 0.53 1.75 -9.02
C ILE A 101 1.39 1.76 -10.29
N PRO A 102 0.82 2.02 -11.47
CA PRO A 102 1.60 2.13 -12.71
C PRO A 102 2.52 3.36 -12.69
N ASN A 103 3.50 3.37 -13.59
CA ASN A 103 4.44 4.47 -13.76
C ASN A 103 5.12 4.91 -12.44
N SER A 104 5.47 3.94 -11.60
CA SER A 104 6.01 4.19 -10.27
C SER A 104 7.12 3.21 -9.94
N ALA A 105 8.15 3.67 -9.26
CA ALA A 105 9.24 2.82 -8.77
C ALA A 105 9.33 2.94 -7.24
N GLY A 106 8.65 2.03 -6.56
CA GLY A 106 8.47 2.06 -5.12
C GLY A 106 7.50 3.16 -4.66
N ASN A 107 7.01 3.04 -3.45
CA ASN A 107 6.04 3.98 -2.89
C ASN A 107 6.36 4.25 -1.42
N HIS A 108 7.38 5.06 -1.16
CA HIS A 108 7.81 5.36 0.21
C HIS A 108 7.09 6.56 0.83
N SER A 109 6.29 7.30 0.08
CA SER A 109 5.47 8.35 0.67
C SER A 109 4.33 7.75 1.50
N SER A 110 3.95 8.41 2.59
CA SER A 110 2.75 8.02 3.34
C SER A 110 1.54 8.03 2.41
N PRO A 111 0.63 7.08 2.53
CA PRO A 111 -0.67 7.24 1.92
C PRO A 111 -1.39 8.41 2.60
N PHE A 112 -1.66 9.48 1.86
CA PHE A 112 -2.44 10.60 2.34
C PHE A 112 -3.91 10.37 2.01
N LEU A 113 -4.79 10.75 2.92
CA LEU A 113 -6.22 10.56 2.74
C LEU A 113 -6.95 11.90 2.62
N THR A 114 -7.93 11.94 1.75
CA THR A 114 -8.90 13.06 1.72
C THR A 114 -9.85 12.96 2.92
N GLU A 115 -10.53 14.05 3.22
CA GLU A 115 -11.34 14.26 4.42
C GLU A 115 -12.37 13.15 4.71
N ASN A 116 -12.90 12.52 3.65
CA ASN A 116 -13.86 11.41 3.77
C ASN A 116 -13.33 10.10 3.17
N THR A 117 -12.02 9.98 2.98
CA THR A 117 -11.39 8.82 2.35
C THR A 117 -11.93 8.55 0.93
N GLU A 118 -12.30 9.59 0.20
CA GLU A 118 -12.68 9.44 -1.22
C GLU A 118 -11.47 9.01 -2.04
N TYR A 119 -10.27 9.51 -1.65
CA TYR A 119 -9.01 9.16 -2.29
C TYR A 119 -7.94 8.84 -1.27
N VAL A 120 -7.11 7.86 -1.65
CA VAL A 120 -5.78 7.64 -1.10
C VAL A 120 -4.78 8.21 -2.09
N VAL A 121 -3.95 9.15 -1.67
CA VAL A 121 -2.93 9.78 -2.52
C VAL A 121 -1.58 9.14 -2.22
N ALA A 122 -0.94 8.59 -3.24
CA ALA A 122 0.35 7.94 -3.15
C ALA A 122 1.36 8.57 -4.11
N GLY A 123 2.58 8.83 -3.64
CA GLY A 123 3.66 9.39 -4.44
C GLY A 123 4.75 8.37 -4.73
N THR A 124 5.39 8.48 -5.88
CA THR A 124 6.53 7.63 -6.23
C THR A 124 7.73 7.93 -5.32
N ARG A 125 8.48 6.91 -4.96
CA ARG A 125 9.77 7.06 -4.28
C ARG A 125 10.85 7.57 -5.23
N PHE A 126 10.90 6.99 -6.43
CA PHE A 126 11.88 7.32 -7.46
C PHE A 126 11.17 7.75 -8.73
N ALA A 127 11.83 8.62 -9.50
CA ALA A 127 11.40 8.92 -10.85
C ALA A 127 11.56 7.69 -11.76
N VAL A 128 10.65 7.53 -12.69
CA VAL A 128 10.64 6.45 -13.68
C VAL A 128 10.82 7.02 -15.08
N PRO A 129 11.35 6.22 -16.03
CA PRO A 129 11.44 6.62 -17.43
C PRO A 129 10.04 6.90 -18.01
N VAL A 130 9.89 7.99 -18.73
CA VAL A 130 8.60 8.39 -19.34
C VAL A 130 8.10 7.35 -20.35
N ASP A 131 9.02 6.75 -21.10
CA ASP A 131 8.71 5.79 -22.16
C ASP A 131 8.93 4.32 -21.71
N GLY A 132 9.13 4.09 -20.41
CA GLY A 132 9.39 2.75 -19.86
C GLY A 132 10.79 2.20 -20.18
N GLU A 133 11.63 2.97 -20.86
CA GLU A 133 13.01 2.59 -21.18
C GLU A 133 13.99 3.16 -20.15
N GLY A 134 14.79 2.25 -19.53
CA GLY A 134 15.64 2.59 -18.40
C GLY A 134 16.95 3.33 -18.73
N ASP A 135 17.48 3.14 -19.93
CA ASP A 135 18.81 3.62 -20.31
C ASP A 135 18.72 4.90 -21.14
N VAL A 136 18.80 6.03 -20.46
CA VAL A 136 18.87 7.34 -21.11
C VAL A 136 20.11 8.11 -20.64
N PRO A 137 20.67 9.01 -21.48
CA PRO A 137 21.80 9.85 -21.07
C PRO A 137 21.46 10.71 -19.86
N ILE A 138 22.40 10.83 -18.91
CA ILE A 138 22.20 11.59 -17.68
C ILE A 138 21.83 13.05 -17.93
N GLU A 139 22.32 13.62 -19.02
CA GLU A 139 22.05 15.00 -19.44
C GLU A 139 20.56 15.23 -19.75
N SER A 140 19.84 14.17 -20.18
CA SER A 140 18.41 14.20 -20.52
C SER A 140 17.49 13.72 -19.38
N PHE A 141 18.03 13.50 -18.17
CA PHE A 141 17.28 12.96 -17.05
C PHE A 141 15.99 13.74 -16.76
N LYS A 142 16.05 15.08 -16.76
CA LYS A 142 14.89 15.93 -16.44
C LYS A 142 13.73 15.79 -17.43
N GLU A 143 14.03 15.42 -18.66
CA GLU A 143 13.02 15.26 -19.73
C GLU A 143 12.48 13.83 -19.75
N ASN A 144 13.33 12.84 -19.45
CA ASN A 144 13.03 11.42 -19.62
C ASN A 144 12.63 10.70 -18.33
N PHE A 145 12.74 11.34 -17.16
CA PHE A 145 12.31 10.76 -15.89
C PHE A 145 11.30 11.65 -15.19
N LYS A 146 10.24 11.04 -14.64
CA LYS A 146 9.20 11.74 -13.88
C LYS A 146 8.79 10.97 -12.64
N GLY A 147 8.40 11.70 -11.61
CA GLY A 147 7.66 11.18 -10.47
C GLY A 147 6.17 11.51 -10.64
N TYR A 148 5.33 10.67 -10.07
CA TYR A 148 3.88 10.81 -10.15
C TYR A 148 3.23 10.87 -8.76
N LEU A 149 2.11 11.57 -8.68
CA LEU A 149 1.14 11.43 -7.60
C LEU A 149 -0.07 10.68 -8.15
N SER A 150 -0.39 9.58 -7.51
CA SER A 150 -1.55 8.75 -7.89
C SER A 150 -2.69 8.98 -6.92
N PHE A 151 -3.86 9.27 -7.45
CA PHE A 151 -5.09 9.42 -6.69
C PHE A 151 -5.91 8.14 -6.85
N ILE A 152 -5.96 7.36 -5.79
CA ILE A 152 -6.61 6.07 -5.72
C ILE A 152 -7.99 6.28 -5.13
N GLY A 153 -9.03 6.19 -5.96
CA GLY A 153 -10.41 6.29 -5.53
C GLY A 153 -10.85 5.07 -4.72
N ILE A 154 -11.68 5.31 -3.71
CA ILE A 154 -12.31 4.24 -2.93
C ILE A 154 -13.77 4.15 -3.34
N GLY A 155 -14.16 3.03 -3.94
CA GLY A 155 -15.52 2.80 -4.41
C GLY A 155 -16.55 2.94 -3.28
N LYS A 156 -17.61 3.75 -3.51
CA LYS A 156 -18.62 4.04 -2.49
C LYS A 156 -19.47 2.82 -2.12
N GLU A 157 -19.69 1.92 -3.09
CA GLU A 157 -20.55 0.75 -2.91
C GLU A 157 -19.77 -0.48 -2.48
N ASP A 158 -18.63 -0.75 -3.12
CA ASP A 158 -17.83 -1.96 -2.94
C ASP A 158 -16.53 -1.74 -2.17
N GLY A 159 -16.15 -0.48 -1.94
CA GLY A 159 -14.93 -0.09 -1.24
C GLY A 159 -13.64 -0.45 -1.99
N LYS A 160 -13.70 -0.83 -3.26
CA LYS A 160 -12.52 -1.20 -4.05
C LYS A 160 -11.65 0.00 -4.35
N MET A 161 -10.36 -0.28 -4.45
CA MET A 161 -9.36 0.71 -4.87
C MET A 161 -9.24 0.73 -6.39
N ASP A 162 -9.23 1.93 -6.98
CA ASP A 162 -8.94 2.12 -8.41
C ASP A 162 -8.17 3.42 -8.63
N ILE A 163 -7.23 3.41 -9.58
CA ILE A 163 -6.50 4.63 -9.92
C ILE A 163 -7.39 5.52 -10.76
N THR A 164 -7.81 6.62 -10.17
CA THR A 164 -8.69 7.58 -10.83
C THR A 164 -7.91 8.54 -11.73
N PHE A 165 -6.75 9.01 -11.26
CA PHE A 165 -5.82 9.84 -12.04
C PHE A 165 -4.41 9.83 -11.44
N GLN A 166 -3.46 10.16 -12.30
CA GLN A 166 -2.03 10.17 -11.99
C GLN A 166 -1.35 11.39 -12.62
#